data_b9b564fb31b28fc2da647c45ac38f21c
#
_entry.id   b9b564fb31b28fc2da647c45ac38f21c
#
_cell.length_a   1.000
_cell.length_b   1.000
_cell.length_c   1.000
_cell.angle_alpha   90.00
_cell.angle_beta   90.00
_cell.angle_gamma   90.00
#
_symmetry.space_group_name_H-M   'P 1'
#
loop_
_entity.id
_entity.type
_entity.pdbx_description
1 polymer ?
#
loop_
_entity_poly.entity_id
_entity_poly.type
_entity_poly.pdbx_seq_one_letter_code
_entity_poly.pdbx_strand_id
1 'polypeptide(L)'
;NTGKVQSSQSQLIPTHGAKFLRFSFYNYIWRVRVWDETDAPSEWSREAKFRLVPQGFSSAEWIGAITRKDARLPEGRKFHGGELKKPEVKAAWEDVDTLAKKSICLRKTFRTDKKIAEATAYICGLGFYEFTLNGKKVGDSEFAPLWSDYDKSVYYNMYDVTELLQEGENVAGVLLGNGFYNVQGGRYRKLQISFGAPTLLFSLLVNYEDGTRDVVCSDDSWKYDLSPLTFNCIYGGEDYDARREQKGWNRAGFNDARWRPVVVQEAPKGTLRPQMAAPVKIMERYGVRKVTKLTPEQIASACKSTKRTVDLSAFVLDMGQNLAGFPEITVRGKRGQKVTLVVAEALTEEGACNQRQTGRQHYYEYTLKGEGDETWRPRFSYYGYRYIQVEGAVLKGEKNPRKLPVLKDIQSCLSLIHISEPTRRTP
;
A
#
# COMPACT_ATOMS: atom_id res chain seq x y z
N ASN A 1 -3.57 26.61 -27.82
CA ASN A 1 -4.14 27.69 -27.01
C ASN A 1 -5.65 27.64 -27.11
N THR A 2 -6.36 27.59 -26.00
CA THR A 2 -7.83 27.56 -25.95
C THR A 2 -8.44 28.94 -26.10
N GLY A 3 -7.64 30.00 -26.05
CA GLY A 3 -8.16 31.37 -25.89
C GLY A 3 -8.70 31.60 -24.47
N LYS A 4 -9.28 32.77 -24.25
CA LYS A 4 -10.00 33.12 -23.01
C LYS A 4 -11.38 32.47 -23.05
N VAL A 5 -11.76 31.75 -22.02
CA VAL A 5 -13.05 31.05 -21.87
C VAL A 5 -13.75 31.59 -20.64
N GLN A 6 -14.99 32.08 -20.79
CA GLN A 6 -15.83 32.43 -19.64
C GLN A 6 -16.55 31.20 -19.13
N SER A 7 -16.35 30.86 -17.87
CA SER A 7 -16.98 29.70 -17.21
C SER A 7 -17.11 29.94 -15.73
N SER A 8 -18.25 29.55 -15.16
CA SER A 8 -18.44 29.43 -13.70
C SER A 8 -18.00 28.07 -13.15
N GLN A 9 -17.54 27.16 -14.00
CA GLN A 9 -17.11 25.84 -13.63
C GLN A 9 -15.60 25.81 -13.38
N SER A 10 -15.16 25.05 -12.41
CA SER A 10 -13.74 24.78 -12.12
C SER A 10 -13.08 23.79 -13.11
N GLN A 11 -13.82 23.33 -14.11
CA GLN A 11 -13.36 22.41 -15.15
C GLN A 11 -13.58 23.00 -16.54
N LEU A 12 -12.57 22.86 -17.39
CA LEU A 12 -12.65 23.20 -18.80
C LEU A 12 -12.33 21.98 -19.64
N ILE A 13 -13.24 21.60 -20.53
CA ILE A 13 -12.99 20.62 -21.57
C ILE A 13 -12.58 21.37 -22.84
N PRO A 14 -11.31 21.27 -23.31
CA PRO A 14 -10.86 21.98 -24.49
C PRO A 14 -11.54 21.44 -25.74
N THR A 15 -12.53 22.12 -26.25
CA THR A 15 -13.28 21.68 -27.44
C THR A 15 -12.49 21.82 -28.75
N HIS A 16 -11.54 22.76 -28.81
CA HIS A 16 -10.74 23.05 -30.01
C HIS A 16 -9.35 22.39 -30.01
N GLY A 17 -8.87 21.91 -28.88
CA GLY A 17 -7.55 21.25 -28.72
C GLY A 17 -7.55 19.73 -28.98
N ALA A 18 -8.72 19.08 -28.98
CA ALA A 18 -8.84 17.64 -29.14
C ALA A 18 -8.26 17.08 -30.47
N LYS A 19 -8.15 17.87 -31.49
CA LYS A 19 -7.51 17.50 -32.77
C LYS A 19 -5.99 17.29 -32.62
N PHE A 20 -5.34 17.94 -31.67
CA PHE A 20 -3.90 17.81 -31.39
C PHE A 20 -3.57 16.63 -30.47
N LEU A 21 -4.53 16.14 -29.71
CA LEU A 21 -4.37 15.03 -28.78
C LEU A 21 -4.43 13.64 -29.48
N ARG A 22 -4.23 13.58 -30.80
CA ARG A 22 -4.29 12.34 -31.58
C ARG A 22 -3.00 11.53 -31.58
N PHE A 23 -1.92 12.10 -31.08
CA PHE A 23 -0.61 11.44 -31.08
C PHE A 23 -0.33 10.89 -29.69
N SER A 24 -0.51 9.60 -29.53
CA SER A 24 0.04 8.84 -28.45
C SER A 24 1.58 8.92 -28.49
N PHE A 25 2.22 8.97 -27.31
CA PHE A 25 3.66 9.10 -27.08
C PHE A 25 4.23 10.53 -26.95
N TYR A 26 3.48 11.58 -27.20
CA TYR A 26 3.97 12.94 -26.96
C TYR A 26 3.71 13.39 -25.53
N ASN A 27 4.69 14.05 -24.94
CA ASN A 27 4.51 14.82 -23.72
C ASN A 27 3.80 16.11 -24.04
N TYR A 28 2.65 16.33 -23.46
CA TYR A 28 1.92 17.57 -23.53
C TYR A 28 2.23 18.40 -22.31
N ILE A 29 2.54 19.69 -22.54
CA ILE A 29 2.77 20.66 -21.48
C ILE A 29 1.59 21.63 -21.51
N TRP A 30 1.05 21.91 -20.36
CA TRP A 30 -0.01 22.88 -20.21
C TRP A 30 0.22 23.79 -19.03
N ARG A 31 -0.34 24.98 -19.11
CA ARG A 31 -0.40 25.97 -18.05
C ARG A 31 -1.67 26.77 -18.19
N VAL A 32 -2.17 27.33 -17.12
CA VAL A 32 -3.39 28.15 -17.11
C VAL A 32 -3.09 29.50 -16.48
N ARG A 33 -3.88 30.48 -16.82
CA ARG A 33 -4.06 31.73 -16.09
C ARG A 33 -5.54 32.06 -16.03
N VAL A 34 -5.93 32.78 -15.02
CA VAL A 34 -7.30 33.25 -14.82
C VAL A 34 -7.35 34.78 -14.98
N TRP A 35 -8.51 35.28 -15.21
CA TRP A 35 -8.78 36.72 -15.23
C TRP A 35 -9.74 37.01 -14.10
N ASP A 36 -9.50 38.11 -13.38
CA ASP A 36 -10.38 38.59 -12.32
C ASP A 36 -11.59 39.35 -12.88
N GLU A 37 -12.41 39.90 -12.01
CA GLU A 37 -13.62 40.67 -12.35
C GLU A 37 -13.32 41.98 -13.08
N THR A 38 -12.09 42.50 -13.00
CA THR A 38 -11.62 43.67 -13.72
C THR A 38 -10.97 43.32 -15.06
N ASP A 39 -11.04 42.08 -15.48
CA ASP A 39 -10.40 41.55 -16.68
C ASP A 39 -8.87 41.58 -16.66
N ALA A 40 -8.25 41.70 -15.45
CA ALA A 40 -6.83 41.65 -15.28
C ALA A 40 -6.35 40.16 -15.22
N PRO A 41 -5.32 39.75 -15.99
CA PRO A 41 -4.84 38.38 -16.00
C PRO A 41 -3.94 38.12 -14.80
N SER A 42 -4.06 36.92 -14.20
CA SER A 42 -3.08 36.39 -13.26
C SER A 42 -1.76 36.06 -13.97
N GLU A 43 -0.71 35.82 -13.19
CA GLU A 43 0.47 35.12 -13.70
C GLU A 43 0.09 33.73 -14.23
N TRP A 44 0.92 33.17 -15.10
CA TRP A 44 0.76 31.81 -15.55
C TRP A 44 1.01 30.81 -14.41
N SER A 45 0.23 29.75 -14.34
CA SER A 45 0.54 28.63 -13.48
C SER A 45 1.90 28.02 -13.83
N ARG A 46 2.47 27.24 -12.91
CA ARG A 46 3.57 26.34 -13.25
C ARG A 46 3.16 25.43 -14.40
N GLU A 47 4.13 25.03 -15.21
CA GLU A 47 3.89 24.02 -16.26
C GLU A 47 3.52 22.68 -15.63
N ALA A 48 2.46 22.07 -16.14
CA ALA A 48 2.09 20.71 -15.84
C ALA A 48 2.20 19.87 -17.11
N LYS A 49 2.63 18.62 -16.95
CA LYS A 49 2.83 17.69 -18.07
C LYS A 49 1.78 16.59 -18.01
N PHE A 50 1.31 16.17 -19.15
CA PHE A 50 0.55 14.93 -19.30
C PHE A 50 0.91 14.23 -20.60
N ARG A 51 0.67 12.95 -20.65
CA ARG A 51 0.89 12.14 -21.84
C ARG A 51 -0.39 11.36 -22.16
N LEU A 52 -0.74 11.32 -23.45
CA LEU A 52 -1.71 10.37 -23.94
C LEU A 52 -0.99 9.05 -24.18
N VAL A 53 -1.40 8.04 -23.46
CA VAL A 53 -0.78 6.74 -23.58
C VAL A 53 -1.71 5.82 -24.35
N PRO A 54 -1.27 5.22 -25.47
CA PRO A 54 -1.93 4.05 -26.00
C PRO A 54 -1.78 2.95 -24.97
N GLN A 55 -2.74 2.03 -24.91
CA GLN A 55 -2.77 0.93 -23.95
C GLN A 55 -1.36 0.37 -23.67
N GLY A 56 -0.79 0.79 -22.52
CA GLY A 56 0.60 0.50 -22.15
C GLY A 56 0.87 -0.97 -21.80
N PHE A 57 -0.14 -1.85 -21.96
CA PHE A 57 -0.10 -3.24 -21.54
C PHE A 57 -0.33 -4.24 -22.69
N SER A 58 -0.10 -3.86 -23.96
CA SER A 58 -0.46 -4.67 -25.11
C SER A 58 0.17 -6.06 -25.14
N SER A 59 1.30 -6.27 -24.47
CA SER A 59 1.99 -7.56 -24.40
C SER A 59 2.13 -8.08 -22.96
N ALA A 60 1.51 -7.40 -22.00
CA ALA A 60 1.62 -7.77 -20.59
C ALA A 60 0.53 -8.80 -20.22
N GLU A 61 0.90 -9.77 -19.42
CA GLU A 61 0.02 -10.77 -18.86
C GLU A 61 -0.22 -10.50 -17.37
N TRP A 62 -1.42 -10.80 -16.90
CA TRP A 62 -1.71 -10.81 -15.47
C TRP A 62 -0.98 -11.99 -14.83
N ILE A 63 -0.19 -11.73 -13.79
CA ILE A 63 0.63 -12.74 -13.13
C ILE A 63 0.40 -12.73 -11.60
N GLY A 64 0.50 -13.90 -10.99
CA GLY A 64 0.36 -14.08 -9.55
C GLY A 64 1.02 -15.35 -9.06
N ALA A 65 0.71 -15.74 -7.83
CA ALA A 65 1.25 -16.96 -7.22
C ALA A 65 0.36 -18.19 -7.41
N ILE A 66 -0.93 -18.01 -7.76
CA ILE A 66 -1.92 -19.08 -7.82
C ILE A 66 -3.04 -18.69 -8.79
N THR A 67 -3.58 -19.64 -9.55
CA THR A 67 -4.73 -19.39 -10.42
C THR A 67 -5.99 -19.09 -9.60
N ARG A 68 -6.96 -18.40 -10.20
CA ARG A 68 -8.27 -18.15 -9.58
C ARG A 68 -8.98 -19.44 -9.19
N LYS A 69 -8.96 -20.43 -10.09
CA LYS A 69 -9.59 -21.74 -9.90
C LYS A 69 -8.98 -22.46 -8.70
N ASP A 70 -7.66 -22.49 -8.61
CA ASP A 70 -6.94 -23.20 -7.55
C ASP A 70 -7.03 -22.45 -6.21
N ALA A 71 -7.19 -21.12 -6.24
CA ALA A 71 -7.39 -20.29 -5.07
C ALA A 71 -8.67 -20.60 -4.30
N ARG A 72 -9.72 -21.06 -4.98
CA ARG A 72 -11.04 -21.40 -4.39
C ARG A 72 -11.65 -20.28 -3.53
N LEU A 73 -11.36 -19.05 -3.91
CA LEU A 73 -11.90 -17.88 -3.20
C LEU A 73 -13.40 -17.73 -3.49
N PRO A 74 -14.23 -17.31 -2.52
CA PRO A 74 -15.64 -17.00 -2.74
C PRO A 74 -15.80 -15.64 -3.47
N GLU A 75 -15.34 -15.60 -4.73
CA GLU A 75 -15.26 -14.38 -5.53
C GLU A 75 -16.63 -13.72 -5.72
N GLY A 76 -16.63 -12.36 -5.68
CA GLY A 76 -17.83 -11.55 -5.91
C GLY A 76 -18.87 -11.64 -4.80
N ARG A 77 -18.66 -12.39 -3.73
CA ARG A 77 -19.56 -12.47 -2.59
C ARG A 77 -19.09 -11.60 -1.45
N LYS A 78 -19.98 -10.75 -0.98
CA LYS A 78 -19.78 -9.94 0.23
C LYS A 78 -20.48 -10.62 1.40
N PHE A 79 -19.74 -10.85 2.49
CA PHE A 79 -20.31 -11.39 3.72
C PHE A 79 -20.15 -10.36 4.83
N HIS A 80 -21.25 -10.00 5.47
CA HIS A 80 -21.29 -8.98 6.51
C HIS A 80 -21.74 -9.54 7.87
N GLY A 81 -21.18 -9.04 8.94
CA GLY A 81 -21.68 -9.18 10.31
C GLY A 81 -22.08 -10.60 10.70
N GLY A 82 -23.39 -10.82 10.86
CA GLY A 82 -23.95 -12.10 11.25
C GLY A 82 -23.76 -13.22 10.22
N GLU A 83 -23.70 -12.90 8.93
CA GLU A 83 -23.49 -13.90 7.86
C GLU A 83 -22.14 -14.61 8.01
N LEU A 84 -21.12 -13.90 8.50
CA LEU A 84 -19.79 -14.47 8.74
C LEU A 84 -19.79 -15.61 9.79
N LYS A 85 -20.89 -15.77 10.53
CA LYS A 85 -21.03 -16.84 11.52
C LYS A 85 -21.70 -18.09 10.94
N LYS A 86 -22.31 -18.00 9.77
CA LYS A 86 -23.00 -19.11 9.12
C LYS A 86 -22.02 -20.22 8.75
N PRO A 87 -22.35 -21.50 8.96
CA PRO A 87 -21.46 -22.62 8.69
C PRO A 87 -20.98 -22.66 7.24
N GLU A 88 -21.86 -22.42 6.27
CA GLU A 88 -21.55 -22.43 4.85
C GLU A 88 -20.56 -21.32 4.44
N VAL A 89 -20.64 -20.15 5.08
CA VAL A 89 -19.69 -19.05 4.84
C VAL A 89 -18.32 -19.38 5.42
N LYS A 90 -18.29 -19.97 6.62
CA LYS A 90 -17.02 -20.42 7.22
C LYS A 90 -16.36 -21.49 6.37
N ALA A 91 -17.11 -22.50 5.94
CA ALA A 91 -16.60 -23.56 5.09
C ALA A 91 -16.03 -23.02 3.77
N ALA A 92 -16.71 -22.06 3.14
CA ALA A 92 -16.23 -21.44 1.89
C ALA A 92 -14.88 -20.70 2.07
N TRP A 93 -14.64 -20.09 3.26
CA TRP A 93 -13.37 -19.42 3.56
C TRP A 93 -12.31 -20.37 4.13
N GLU A 94 -12.66 -21.51 4.67
CA GLU A 94 -11.76 -22.57 5.13
C GLU A 94 -11.20 -23.39 3.96
N ASP A 95 -11.98 -23.58 2.90
CA ASP A 95 -11.58 -24.29 1.67
C ASP A 95 -10.61 -23.47 0.77
N VAL A 96 -10.42 -22.20 1.04
CA VAL A 96 -9.51 -21.33 0.28
C VAL A 96 -8.07 -21.78 0.43
N ASP A 97 -7.34 -21.90 -0.69
CA ASP A 97 -5.91 -22.16 -0.65
C ASP A 97 -5.17 -21.06 0.14
N THR A 98 -4.29 -21.47 1.03
CA THR A 98 -3.56 -20.53 1.89
C THR A 98 -2.69 -19.55 1.11
N LEU A 99 -2.19 -19.95 -0.07
CA LEU A 99 -1.37 -19.11 -0.95
C LEU A 99 -2.17 -17.93 -1.50
N ALA A 100 -3.47 -18.11 -1.73
CA ALA A 100 -4.38 -17.05 -2.19
C ALA A 100 -4.51 -15.86 -1.21
N LYS A 101 -4.09 -16.04 0.05
CA LYS A 101 -4.17 -15.02 1.10
C LYS A 101 -2.81 -14.39 1.41
N LYS A 102 -1.73 -14.84 0.77
CA LYS A 102 -0.36 -14.40 1.08
C LYS A 102 0.04 -13.17 0.29
N SER A 103 0.81 -12.32 0.94
CA SER A 103 1.57 -11.28 0.26
C SER A 103 2.84 -11.88 -0.33
N ILE A 104 3.19 -11.46 -1.52
CA ILE A 104 4.31 -12.00 -2.29
C ILE A 104 5.26 -10.90 -2.75
N CYS A 105 6.53 -11.26 -2.92
CA CYS A 105 7.51 -10.47 -3.65
C CYS A 105 7.61 -11.05 -5.07
N LEU A 106 7.50 -10.19 -6.06
CA LEU A 106 7.66 -10.52 -7.48
C LEU A 106 8.91 -9.82 -8.01
N ARG A 107 9.69 -10.48 -8.86
CA ARG A 107 10.85 -9.87 -9.47
C ARG A 107 11.06 -10.30 -10.92
N LYS A 108 11.65 -9.38 -11.69
CA LYS A 108 12.15 -9.60 -13.06
C LYS A 108 13.48 -8.91 -13.22
N THR A 109 14.48 -9.67 -13.65
CA THR A 109 15.76 -9.12 -14.14
C THR A 109 15.66 -8.90 -15.64
N PHE A 110 16.13 -7.75 -16.12
CA PHE A 110 16.17 -7.41 -17.54
C PHE A 110 17.40 -6.54 -17.83
N ARG A 111 17.70 -6.33 -19.10
CA ARG A 111 18.86 -5.52 -19.54
C ARG A 111 18.42 -4.37 -20.41
N THR A 112 19.15 -3.28 -20.29
CA THR A 112 19.08 -2.12 -21.17
C THR A 112 20.51 -1.80 -21.62
N ASP A 113 20.82 -2.06 -22.89
CA ASP A 113 22.21 -2.02 -23.37
C ASP A 113 22.51 -0.76 -24.22
N LYS A 114 21.60 0.22 -24.18
CA LYS A 114 21.70 1.49 -24.92
C LYS A 114 21.42 2.66 -23.99
N LYS A 115 21.86 3.86 -24.43
CA LYS A 115 21.61 5.10 -23.71
C LYS A 115 20.12 5.42 -23.67
N ILE A 116 19.57 5.54 -22.47
CA ILE A 116 18.14 5.72 -22.21
C ILE A 116 17.79 7.19 -22.37
N ALA A 117 16.84 7.49 -23.25
CA ALA A 117 16.26 8.83 -23.41
C ALA A 117 15.10 9.06 -22.44
N GLU A 118 14.23 8.06 -22.29
CA GLU A 118 13.05 8.14 -21.45
C GLU A 118 12.53 6.75 -21.10
N ALA A 119 12.01 6.56 -19.88
CA ALA A 119 11.39 5.32 -19.49
C ALA A 119 10.13 5.54 -18.64
N THR A 120 9.06 4.80 -18.98
CA THR A 120 7.78 4.88 -18.26
C THR A 120 7.33 3.49 -17.84
N ALA A 121 7.08 3.32 -16.54
CA ALA A 121 6.50 2.11 -15.98
C ALA A 121 4.98 2.27 -15.82
N TYR A 122 4.24 1.24 -16.21
CA TYR A 122 2.80 1.08 -16.05
C TYR A 122 2.58 -0.10 -15.12
N ILE A 123 1.83 0.08 -14.05
CA ILE A 123 1.64 -0.96 -13.05
C ILE A 123 0.23 -0.96 -12.48
N CYS A 124 -0.40 -2.13 -12.45
CA CYS A 124 -1.67 -2.40 -11.79
C CYS A 124 -1.49 -3.57 -10.83
N GLY A 125 -1.62 -3.33 -9.53
CA GLY A 125 -1.75 -4.39 -8.54
C GLY A 125 -3.22 -4.60 -8.18
N LEU A 126 -3.71 -5.80 -8.37
CA LEU A 126 -4.99 -6.22 -7.79
C LEU A 126 -4.73 -6.63 -6.34
N GLY A 127 -5.05 -5.73 -5.45
CA GLY A 127 -4.55 -5.55 -4.11
C GLY A 127 -3.75 -4.24 -4.04
N PHE A 128 -2.88 -4.11 -3.05
CA PHE A 128 -1.93 -2.99 -2.96
C PHE A 128 -0.53 -3.47 -3.32
N TYR A 129 0.27 -2.57 -3.90
CA TYR A 129 1.65 -2.87 -4.22
C TYR A 129 2.63 -1.80 -3.72
N GLU A 130 3.88 -2.21 -3.53
CA GLU A 130 5.04 -1.34 -3.47
C GLU A 130 5.99 -1.73 -4.59
N PHE A 131 6.24 -0.81 -5.51
CA PHE A 131 7.11 -1.03 -6.67
C PHE A 131 8.50 -0.48 -6.40
N THR A 132 9.51 -1.25 -6.75
CA THR A 132 10.93 -0.84 -6.69
C THR A 132 11.61 -1.10 -8.02
N LEU A 133 12.55 -0.24 -8.37
CA LEU A 133 13.44 -0.41 -9.50
C LEU A 133 14.88 -0.29 -8.99
N ASN A 134 15.70 -1.31 -9.23
CA ASN A 134 17.07 -1.40 -8.74
C ASN A 134 17.20 -1.16 -7.21
N GLY A 135 16.22 -1.63 -6.45
CA GLY A 135 16.17 -1.50 -4.99
C GLY A 135 15.73 -0.14 -4.46
N LYS A 136 15.34 0.79 -5.34
CA LYS A 136 14.76 2.09 -4.95
C LYS A 136 13.25 2.07 -5.13
N LYS A 137 12.47 2.52 -4.12
CA LYS A 137 11.02 2.67 -4.23
C LYS A 137 10.69 3.67 -5.34
N VAL A 138 9.73 3.32 -6.19
CA VAL A 138 9.24 4.17 -7.27
C VAL A 138 8.03 4.96 -6.77
N GLY A 139 8.14 6.28 -6.83
CA GLY A 139 7.11 7.19 -6.34
C GLY A 139 7.04 7.25 -4.80
N ASP A 140 6.12 8.07 -4.31
CA ASP A 140 5.88 8.34 -2.89
C ASP A 140 4.47 7.91 -2.44
N SER A 141 3.76 7.19 -3.31
CA SER A 141 2.40 6.69 -3.03
C SER A 141 2.41 5.61 -1.97
N GLU A 142 1.41 5.67 -1.11
CA GLU A 142 1.02 4.60 -0.20
C GLU A 142 -0.28 3.97 -0.71
N PHE A 143 -0.51 2.67 -0.44
CA PHE A 143 -1.74 1.96 -0.80
C PHE A 143 -2.12 2.06 -2.29
N ALA A 144 -1.12 2.00 -3.17
CA ALA A 144 -1.33 2.04 -4.62
C ALA A 144 -1.72 0.66 -5.19
N PRO A 145 -2.59 0.64 -6.24
CA PRO A 145 -3.43 1.73 -6.71
C PRO A 145 -4.59 1.99 -5.75
N LEU A 146 -5.29 3.12 -5.90
CA LEU A 146 -6.53 3.36 -5.15
C LEU A 146 -7.55 2.25 -5.44
N TRP A 147 -8.37 1.92 -4.44
CA TRP A 147 -9.43 0.93 -4.61
C TRP A 147 -10.55 1.43 -5.52
N SER A 148 -11.25 0.51 -6.14
CA SER A 148 -12.33 0.78 -7.09
C SER A 148 -13.42 -0.29 -6.97
N ASP A 149 -14.49 -0.15 -7.71
CA ASP A 149 -15.41 -1.26 -7.99
C ASP A 149 -14.72 -2.19 -9.00
N TYR A 150 -14.04 -3.21 -8.50
CA TYR A 150 -13.20 -4.10 -9.30
C TYR A 150 -13.97 -4.91 -10.36
N ASP A 151 -15.29 -5.02 -10.25
CA ASP A 151 -16.12 -5.62 -11.30
C ASP A 151 -16.37 -4.65 -12.48
N LYS A 152 -16.13 -3.33 -12.28
CA LYS A 152 -16.34 -2.29 -13.30
C LYS A 152 -15.05 -1.65 -13.77
N SER A 153 -14.14 -1.37 -12.86
CA SER A 153 -12.89 -0.67 -13.16
C SER A 153 -11.75 -1.16 -12.29
N VAL A 154 -10.57 -1.27 -12.86
CA VAL A 154 -9.31 -1.50 -12.14
C VAL A 154 -8.34 -0.39 -12.51
N TYR A 155 -7.67 0.19 -11.49
CA TYR A 155 -6.77 1.31 -11.71
C TYR A 155 -5.33 0.88 -11.87
N TYR A 156 -4.62 1.54 -12.78
CA TYR A 156 -3.19 1.44 -12.90
C TYR A 156 -2.52 2.80 -12.67
N ASN A 157 -1.27 2.75 -12.24
CA ASN A 157 -0.43 3.92 -12.06
C ASN A 157 0.64 3.97 -13.16
N MET A 158 1.13 5.19 -13.42
CA MET A 158 2.21 5.44 -14.35
C MET A 158 3.32 6.21 -13.62
N TYR A 159 4.57 5.82 -13.86
CA TYR A 159 5.73 6.46 -13.26
C TYR A 159 6.80 6.73 -14.33
N ASP A 160 7.32 7.94 -14.33
CA ASP A 160 8.60 8.21 -14.99
C ASP A 160 9.70 7.57 -14.16
N VAL A 161 10.45 6.66 -14.78
CA VAL A 161 11.50 5.89 -14.12
C VAL A 161 12.84 6.05 -14.83
N THR A 162 12.99 7.04 -15.68
CA THR A 162 14.17 7.30 -16.51
C THR A 162 15.44 7.32 -15.66
N GLU A 163 15.43 8.07 -14.56
CA GLU A 163 16.59 8.25 -13.67
C GLU A 163 16.83 7.03 -12.73
N LEU A 164 15.97 6.04 -12.75
CA LEU A 164 16.09 4.84 -11.92
C LEU A 164 16.66 3.65 -12.67
N LEU A 165 16.68 3.70 -13.99
CA LEU A 165 17.31 2.71 -14.85
C LEU A 165 18.80 3.00 -15.04
N GLN A 166 19.55 1.97 -15.33
CA GLN A 166 20.97 2.03 -15.67
C GLN A 166 21.26 1.18 -16.88
N GLU A 167 22.33 1.50 -17.61
CA GLU A 167 22.82 0.60 -18.65
C GLU A 167 23.26 -0.73 -18.03
N GLY A 168 22.98 -1.83 -18.69
CA GLY A 168 23.24 -3.17 -18.23
C GLY A 168 22.05 -3.78 -17.48
N GLU A 169 22.33 -4.50 -16.42
CA GLU A 169 21.32 -5.27 -15.66
C GLU A 169 20.46 -4.37 -14.77
N ASN A 170 19.16 -4.53 -14.88
CA ASN A 170 18.14 -3.86 -14.08
C ASN A 170 17.20 -4.88 -13.44
N VAL A 171 16.55 -4.50 -12.32
CA VAL A 171 15.60 -5.35 -11.62
C VAL A 171 14.34 -4.56 -11.27
N ALA A 172 13.20 -5.01 -11.78
CA ALA A 172 11.88 -4.64 -11.31
C ALA A 172 11.48 -5.55 -10.15
N GLY A 173 11.15 -4.97 -9.00
CA GLY A 173 10.70 -5.68 -7.80
C GLY A 173 9.38 -5.14 -7.29
N VAL A 174 8.40 -6.01 -7.04
CA VAL A 174 7.07 -5.64 -6.56
C VAL A 174 6.71 -6.44 -5.32
N LEU A 175 6.47 -5.75 -4.21
CA LEU A 175 5.78 -6.32 -3.05
C LEU A 175 4.28 -6.16 -3.29
N LEU A 176 3.52 -7.26 -3.27
CA LEU A 176 2.10 -7.29 -3.57
C LEU A 176 1.32 -7.85 -2.38
N GLY A 177 0.29 -7.15 -1.93
CA GLY A 177 -0.58 -7.53 -0.81
C GLY A 177 -2.04 -7.59 -1.19
N ASN A 178 -2.89 -7.93 -0.22
CA ASN A 178 -4.31 -8.18 -0.45
C ASN A 178 -5.14 -6.92 -0.75
N GLY A 179 -4.83 -5.79 -0.08
CA GLY A 179 -5.59 -4.54 -0.21
C GLY A 179 -7.10 -4.71 0.00
N PHE A 180 -7.90 -3.96 -0.76
CA PHE A 180 -9.35 -4.13 -0.83
C PHE A 180 -9.79 -5.21 -1.84
N TYR A 181 -8.89 -5.71 -2.66
CA TYR A 181 -9.19 -6.74 -3.65
C TYR A 181 -9.48 -8.09 -3.01
N ASN A 182 -8.78 -8.41 -1.91
CA ASN A 182 -8.94 -9.66 -1.19
C ASN A 182 -9.00 -9.43 0.33
N VAL A 183 -10.18 -9.08 0.84
CA VAL A 183 -10.40 -8.89 2.28
C VAL A 183 -10.68 -10.23 2.92
N GLN A 184 -9.63 -10.95 3.26
CA GLN A 184 -9.67 -12.35 3.70
C GLN A 184 -10.24 -12.59 5.11
N GLY A 185 -10.47 -11.54 5.90
CA GLY A 185 -10.90 -11.68 7.30
C GLY A 185 -9.76 -12.14 8.22
N GLY A 186 -10.08 -13.09 9.11
CA GLY A 186 -9.15 -13.61 10.12
C GLY A 186 -9.23 -12.89 11.46
N ARG A 187 -9.08 -11.57 11.48
CA ARG A 187 -9.19 -10.72 12.68
C ARG A 187 -10.45 -9.88 12.68
N TYR A 188 -10.68 -9.17 11.59
CA TYR A 188 -11.84 -8.31 11.40
C TYR A 188 -13.12 -9.12 11.18
N ARG A 189 -14.24 -8.65 11.74
CA ARG A 189 -15.48 -9.44 11.82
C ARG A 189 -16.70 -8.77 11.19
N LYS A 190 -16.52 -7.66 10.49
CA LYS A 190 -17.66 -6.95 9.87
C LYS A 190 -17.80 -7.26 8.39
N LEU A 191 -16.71 -7.53 7.70
CA LEU A 191 -16.68 -7.71 6.25
C LEU A 191 -15.63 -8.74 5.84
N GLN A 192 -16.03 -9.65 4.96
CA GLN A 192 -15.12 -10.44 4.10
C GLN A 192 -15.62 -10.33 2.66
N ILE A 193 -14.69 -10.12 1.74
CA ILE A 193 -14.96 -10.04 0.30
C ILE A 193 -13.69 -10.40 -0.46
N SER A 194 -13.83 -11.11 -1.57
CA SER A 194 -12.74 -11.35 -2.51
C SER A 194 -13.19 -11.14 -3.94
N PHE A 195 -12.31 -10.56 -4.75
CA PHE A 195 -12.41 -10.48 -6.20
C PHE A 195 -11.37 -11.40 -6.88
N GLY A 196 -10.53 -12.06 -6.09
CA GLY A 196 -9.47 -12.95 -6.52
C GLY A 196 -8.22 -12.86 -5.64
N ALA A 197 -7.24 -13.72 -5.90
CA ALA A 197 -5.93 -13.62 -5.27
C ALA A 197 -5.15 -12.39 -5.77
N PRO A 198 -4.22 -11.84 -4.97
CA PRO A 198 -3.37 -10.73 -5.41
C PRO A 198 -2.67 -11.04 -6.75
N THR A 199 -2.78 -10.12 -7.69
CA THR A 199 -2.35 -10.29 -9.09
C THR A 199 -1.71 -9.00 -9.60
N LEU A 200 -0.68 -9.10 -10.42
CA LEU A 200 0.08 -7.98 -10.99
C LEU A 200 -0.08 -7.92 -12.50
N LEU A 201 -0.22 -6.71 -13.04
CA LEU A 201 0.01 -6.40 -14.44
C LEU A 201 1.06 -5.29 -14.52
N PHE A 202 2.10 -5.51 -15.31
CA PHE A 202 3.24 -4.60 -15.40
C PHE A 202 3.71 -4.43 -16.85
N SER A 203 4.09 -3.21 -17.21
CA SER A 203 4.79 -2.90 -18.44
C SER A 203 5.75 -1.74 -18.23
N LEU A 204 6.97 -1.86 -18.72
CA LEU A 204 7.97 -0.83 -18.73
C LEU A 204 8.37 -0.54 -20.17
N LEU A 205 8.11 0.67 -20.61
CA LEU A 205 8.52 1.16 -21.92
C LEU A 205 9.83 1.94 -21.76
N VAL A 206 10.86 1.54 -22.48
CA VAL A 206 12.17 2.21 -22.52
C VAL A 206 12.41 2.73 -23.93
N ASN A 207 12.55 4.04 -24.08
CA ASN A 207 12.92 4.69 -25.31
C ASN A 207 14.41 5.05 -25.23
N TYR A 208 15.17 4.76 -26.29
CA TYR A 208 16.60 5.04 -26.38
C TYR A 208 16.89 6.29 -27.21
N GLU A 209 18.07 6.89 -27.01
CA GLU A 209 18.49 8.07 -27.78
C GLU A 209 18.63 7.81 -29.28
N ASP A 210 18.87 6.55 -29.69
CA ASP A 210 18.91 6.13 -31.10
C ASP A 210 17.53 6.00 -31.76
N GLY A 211 16.45 6.31 -31.02
CA GLY A 211 15.06 6.21 -31.47
C GLY A 211 14.46 4.81 -31.40
N THR A 212 15.21 3.80 -31.01
CA THR A 212 14.69 2.47 -30.75
C THR A 212 14.00 2.37 -29.39
N ARG A 213 13.27 1.28 -29.15
CA ARG A 213 12.57 1.04 -27.89
C ARG A 213 12.58 -0.42 -27.49
N ASP A 214 12.53 -0.63 -26.18
CA ASP A 214 12.25 -1.92 -25.57
C ASP A 214 11.00 -1.85 -24.69
N VAL A 215 10.35 -3.02 -24.54
CA VAL A 215 9.22 -3.19 -23.63
C VAL A 215 9.48 -4.39 -22.74
N VAL A 216 9.46 -4.18 -21.43
CA VAL A 216 9.56 -5.24 -20.42
C VAL A 216 8.19 -5.41 -19.79
N CYS A 217 7.56 -6.57 -20.01
CA CYS A 217 6.21 -6.87 -19.53
C CYS A 217 6.20 -7.87 -18.39
N SER A 218 5.08 -7.93 -17.67
CA SER A 218 4.74 -9.10 -16.87
C SER A 218 4.38 -10.27 -17.78
N ASP A 219 5.04 -11.38 -17.56
CA ASP A 219 4.92 -12.63 -18.27
C ASP A 219 5.38 -13.80 -17.38
N ASP A 220 5.38 -15.03 -17.91
CA ASP A 220 5.78 -16.24 -17.20
C ASP A 220 7.26 -16.30 -16.78
N SER A 221 8.09 -15.40 -17.29
CA SER A 221 9.52 -15.29 -16.93
C SER A 221 9.77 -14.56 -15.60
N TRP A 222 8.73 -13.96 -15.00
CA TRP A 222 8.81 -13.42 -13.65
C TRP A 222 8.88 -14.53 -12.62
N LYS A 223 9.45 -14.20 -11.48
CA LYS A 223 9.50 -15.10 -10.32
C LYS A 223 8.90 -14.45 -9.09
N TYR A 224 8.40 -15.29 -8.18
CA TYR A 224 7.89 -14.85 -6.89
C TYR A 224 8.42 -15.67 -5.73
N ASP A 225 8.42 -15.08 -4.54
CA ASP A 225 8.53 -15.75 -3.25
C ASP A 225 7.60 -15.09 -2.23
N LEU A 226 7.38 -15.79 -1.11
CA LEU A 226 6.56 -15.26 -0.02
C LEU A 226 7.25 -14.05 0.60
N SER A 227 6.50 -12.99 0.83
CA SER A 227 7.00 -11.79 1.46
C SER A 227 7.14 -11.95 2.99
N PRO A 228 7.87 -11.04 3.66
CA PRO A 228 7.87 -10.95 5.12
C PRO A 228 6.52 -10.64 5.75
N LEU A 229 5.53 -10.14 4.96
CA LEU A 229 4.14 -9.95 5.42
C LEU A 229 3.44 -11.30 5.55
N THR A 230 3.44 -11.87 6.74
CA THR A 230 2.85 -13.19 7.02
C THR A 230 1.33 -13.15 7.16
N PHE A 231 0.79 -12.00 7.52
CA PHE A 231 -0.63 -11.68 7.49
C PHE A 231 -0.83 -10.27 6.95
N ASN A 232 -1.80 -10.09 6.06
CA ASN A 232 -2.19 -8.79 5.55
C ASN A 232 -3.69 -8.76 5.25
N CYS A 233 -4.40 -7.85 5.92
CA CYS A 233 -5.81 -7.57 5.68
C CYS A 233 -6.07 -6.10 5.97
N ILE A 234 -6.64 -5.38 5.01
CA ILE A 234 -6.89 -3.94 5.15
C ILE A 234 -7.64 -3.57 6.44
N TYR A 235 -8.57 -4.41 6.88
CA TYR A 235 -9.34 -4.21 8.11
C TYR A 235 -8.82 -5.02 9.32
N GLY A 236 -7.85 -5.90 9.13
CA GLY A 236 -7.31 -6.76 10.19
C GLY A 236 -5.92 -6.35 10.68
N GLY A 237 -5.24 -5.52 9.93
CA GLY A 237 -3.85 -5.13 10.18
C GLY A 237 -2.84 -6.03 9.48
N GLU A 238 -1.62 -6.05 9.99
CA GLU A 238 -0.50 -6.76 9.39
C GLU A 238 0.37 -7.46 10.43
N ASP A 239 0.92 -8.63 10.04
CA ASP A 239 2.05 -9.25 10.71
C ASP A 239 3.25 -9.25 9.77
N TYR A 240 4.34 -8.73 10.26
CA TYR A 240 5.60 -8.68 9.54
C TYR A 240 6.67 -9.46 10.28
N ASP A 241 7.26 -10.44 9.62
CA ASP A 241 8.37 -11.22 10.16
C ASP A 241 9.68 -10.81 9.47
N ALA A 242 10.43 -9.89 10.09
CA ALA A 242 11.67 -9.38 9.53
C ALA A 242 12.77 -10.45 9.35
N ARG A 243 12.64 -11.60 9.99
CA ARG A 243 13.56 -12.76 9.82
C ARG A 243 13.46 -13.38 8.42
N ARG A 244 12.36 -13.10 7.71
CA ARG A 244 12.07 -13.56 6.33
C ARG A 244 12.54 -12.60 5.26
N GLU A 245 13.06 -11.44 5.63
CA GLU A 245 13.62 -10.50 4.66
C GLU A 245 14.75 -11.13 3.87
N GLN A 246 14.67 -11.04 2.56
CA GLN A 246 15.72 -11.46 1.64
C GLN A 246 16.46 -10.21 1.16
N LYS A 247 17.56 -9.88 1.83
CA LYS A 247 18.32 -8.66 1.54
C LYS A 247 18.74 -8.60 0.07
N GLY A 248 18.41 -7.51 -0.61
CA GLY A 248 18.77 -7.29 -2.00
C GLY A 248 17.90 -8.02 -3.03
N TRP A 249 16.76 -8.61 -2.64
CA TRP A 249 15.88 -9.36 -3.54
C TRP A 249 15.43 -8.56 -4.78
N ASN A 250 15.37 -7.25 -4.66
CA ASN A 250 14.97 -6.30 -5.71
C ASN A 250 16.17 -5.57 -6.37
N ARG A 251 17.36 -6.17 -6.32
CA ARG A 251 18.60 -5.64 -6.91
C ARG A 251 19.25 -6.66 -7.83
N ALA A 252 20.12 -6.18 -8.70
CA ALA A 252 21.01 -6.99 -9.53
C ALA A 252 21.90 -7.91 -8.66
N GLY A 253 22.29 -9.05 -9.21
CA GLY A 253 23.16 -10.02 -8.53
C GLY A 253 22.49 -10.84 -7.42
N PHE A 254 21.21 -10.67 -7.16
CA PHE A 254 20.49 -11.52 -6.19
C PHE A 254 20.24 -12.92 -6.76
N ASN A 255 20.56 -13.96 -5.99
CA ASN A 255 20.31 -15.35 -6.39
C ASN A 255 18.85 -15.74 -6.13
N ASP A 256 18.04 -15.74 -7.17
CA ASP A 256 16.62 -16.13 -7.16
C ASP A 256 16.37 -17.57 -7.63
N ALA A 257 17.37 -18.44 -7.62
CA ALA A 257 17.24 -19.83 -8.08
C ALA A 257 16.17 -20.64 -7.30
N ARG A 258 15.89 -20.24 -6.05
CA ARG A 258 14.87 -20.87 -5.20
C ARG A 258 13.48 -20.23 -5.34
N TRP A 259 13.37 -19.11 -6.05
CA TRP A 259 12.10 -18.45 -6.26
C TRP A 259 11.26 -19.26 -7.26
N ARG A 260 9.97 -19.22 -7.09
CA ARG A 260 9.01 -19.97 -7.90
C ARG A 260 8.67 -19.17 -9.18
N PRO A 261 8.38 -19.83 -10.29
CA PRO A 261 7.79 -19.18 -11.45
C PRO A 261 6.41 -18.62 -11.06
N VAL A 262 6.06 -17.48 -11.62
CA VAL A 262 4.70 -16.93 -11.51
C VAL A 262 3.72 -17.80 -12.30
N VAL A 263 2.43 -17.61 -12.00
CA VAL A 263 1.32 -18.21 -12.74
C VAL A 263 0.61 -17.10 -13.51
N VAL A 264 0.42 -17.32 -14.82
CA VAL A 264 -0.38 -16.42 -15.65
C VAL A 264 -1.84 -16.53 -15.24
N GLN A 265 -2.50 -15.39 -15.09
CA GLN A 265 -3.86 -15.25 -14.59
C GLN A 265 -4.82 -14.79 -15.69
N GLU A 266 -6.10 -15.08 -15.51
CA GLU A 266 -7.14 -14.42 -16.29
C GLU A 266 -7.27 -12.94 -15.90
N ALA A 267 -7.62 -12.11 -16.87
CA ALA A 267 -7.89 -10.68 -16.64
C ALA A 267 -9.07 -10.50 -15.66
N PRO A 268 -9.06 -9.44 -14.83
CA PRO A 268 -10.22 -9.10 -14.03
C PRO A 268 -11.41 -8.67 -14.90
N LYS A 269 -12.62 -8.68 -14.34
CA LYS A 269 -13.82 -8.23 -15.06
C LYS A 269 -13.82 -6.75 -15.37
N GLY A 270 -13.26 -5.95 -14.45
CA GLY A 270 -13.25 -4.49 -14.55
C GLY A 270 -12.34 -3.97 -15.66
N THR A 271 -12.78 -2.91 -16.32
CA THR A 271 -11.98 -2.22 -17.34
C THR A 271 -10.77 -1.55 -16.72
N LEU A 272 -9.60 -1.77 -17.32
CA LEU A 272 -8.34 -1.14 -16.91
C LEU A 272 -8.36 0.36 -17.23
N ARG A 273 -8.13 1.21 -16.23
CA ARG A 273 -8.17 2.67 -16.33
C ARG A 273 -6.98 3.31 -15.61
N PRO A 274 -6.44 4.43 -16.11
CA PRO A 274 -5.45 5.18 -15.35
C PRO A 274 -6.09 5.73 -14.06
N GLN A 275 -5.34 5.70 -12.96
CA GLN A 275 -5.74 6.38 -11.73
C GLN A 275 -5.66 7.90 -11.95
N MET A 276 -6.80 8.57 -11.97
CA MET A 276 -6.87 10.02 -12.16
C MET A 276 -6.83 10.79 -10.84
N ALA A 277 -7.26 10.15 -9.74
CA ALA A 277 -7.20 10.77 -8.42
C ALA A 277 -5.76 10.82 -7.89
N ALA A 278 -5.45 11.86 -7.13
CA ALA A 278 -4.15 12.00 -6.47
C ALA A 278 -3.86 10.78 -5.58
N PRO A 279 -2.59 10.35 -5.49
CA PRO A 279 -2.21 9.22 -4.66
C PRO A 279 -2.31 9.57 -3.17
N VAL A 280 -2.56 8.56 -2.35
CA VAL A 280 -2.39 8.68 -0.90
C VAL A 280 -0.90 8.79 -0.59
N LYS A 281 -0.53 9.73 0.27
CA LYS A 281 0.86 9.97 0.70
C LYS A 281 0.93 10.17 2.21
N ILE A 282 2.12 9.99 2.78
CA ILE A 282 2.38 10.46 4.14
C ILE A 282 2.51 11.98 4.08
N MET A 283 1.53 12.68 4.66
CA MET A 283 1.48 14.14 4.63
C MET A 283 2.20 14.74 5.84
N GLU A 284 2.00 14.15 7.00
CA GLU A 284 2.58 14.63 8.26
C GLU A 284 2.96 13.46 9.17
N ARG A 285 3.81 13.74 10.16
CA ARG A 285 4.23 12.80 11.20
C ARG A 285 4.00 13.41 12.57
N TYR A 286 3.38 12.66 13.46
CA TYR A 286 3.06 13.09 14.81
C TYR A 286 3.78 12.24 15.85
N GLY A 287 4.45 12.91 16.78
CA GLY A 287 5.08 12.27 17.94
C GLY A 287 4.09 12.03 19.08
N VAL A 288 4.53 11.26 20.06
CA VAL A 288 3.78 10.94 21.27
C VAL A 288 3.60 12.18 22.14
N ARG A 289 2.37 12.42 22.61
CA ARG A 289 2.05 13.51 23.56
C ARG A 289 2.01 13.03 25.01
N LYS A 290 1.52 11.82 25.24
CA LYS A 290 1.43 11.25 26.59
C LYS A 290 1.66 9.75 26.55
N VAL A 291 2.31 9.24 27.60
CA VAL A 291 2.49 7.81 27.83
C VAL A 291 1.75 7.42 29.11
N THR A 292 0.98 6.34 29.06
CA THR A 292 0.29 5.76 30.22
C THR A 292 0.64 4.28 30.33
N LYS A 293 1.25 3.86 31.44
CA LYS A 293 1.50 2.44 31.70
C LYS A 293 0.22 1.79 32.20
N LEU A 294 -0.03 0.57 31.76
CA LEU A 294 -1.14 -0.24 32.21
C LEU A 294 -0.65 -1.26 33.21
N THR A 295 -1.46 -1.52 34.27
CA THR A 295 -1.21 -2.64 35.17
C THR A 295 -1.60 -3.98 34.50
N PRO A 296 -1.05 -5.13 34.93
CA PRO A 296 -1.47 -6.42 34.43
C PRO A 296 -2.99 -6.68 34.52
N GLU A 297 -3.64 -6.17 35.58
CA GLU A 297 -5.09 -6.29 35.81
C GLU A 297 -5.89 -5.48 34.77
N GLN A 298 -5.44 -4.25 34.47
CA GLN A 298 -6.04 -3.40 33.44
C GLN A 298 -5.93 -4.05 32.05
N ILE A 299 -4.75 -4.61 31.74
CA ILE A 299 -4.54 -5.32 30.47
C ILE A 299 -5.44 -6.57 30.42
N ALA A 300 -5.46 -7.38 31.45
CA ALA A 300 -6.28 -8.59 31.53
C ALA A 300 -7.78 -8.28 31.38
N SER A 301 -8.26 -7.22 32.03
CA SER A 301 -9.65 -6.75 31.91
C SER A 301 -10.00 -6.34 30.49
N ALA A 302 -9.16 -5.48 29.89
CA ALA A 302 -9.37 -5.00 28.52
C ALA A 302 -9.32 -6.14 27.49
N CYS A 303 -8.56 -7.18 27.74
CA CYS A 303 -8.33 -8.29 26.81
C CYS A 303 -9.26 -9.48 26.97
N LYS A 304 -10.17 -9.50 27.96
CA LYS A 304 -11.15 -10.59 28.18
C LYS A 304 -11.91 -11.02 26.95
N SER A 305 -12.11 -10.11 25.99
CA SER A 305 -12.82 -10.39 24.75
C SER A 305 -11.92 -10.68 23.55
N THR A 306 -10.60 -10.70 23.71
CA THR A 306 -9.65 -10.99 22.63
C THR A 306 -9.31 -12.48 22.60
N LYS A 307 -9.15 -13.04 21.39
CA LYS A 307 -8.75 -14.45 21.22
C LYS A 307 -7.22 -14.62 21.12
N ARG A 308 -6.45 -13.53 21.23
CA ARG A 308 -5.00 -13.57 21.16
C ARG A 308 -4.39 -13.59 22.57
N THR A 309 -3.24 -14.19 22.69
CA THR A 309 -2.40 -14.04 23.89
C THR A 309 -1.87 -12.61 23.92
N VAL A 310 -2.13 -11.90 24.99
CA VAL A 310 -1.69 -10.52 25.22
C VAL A 310 -0.52 -10.51 26.17
N ASP A 311 0.55 -9.81 25.84
CA ASP A 311 1.65 -9.59 26.78
C ASP A 311 1.20 -8.59 27.86
N LEU A 312 1.36 -8.98 29.13
CA LEU A 312 0.98 -8.15 30.27
C LEU A 312 1.92 -6.97 30.52
N SER A 313 2.97 -6.79 29.70
CA SER A 313 3.75 -5.55 29.63
C SER A 313 3.19 -4.67 28.51
N ALA A 314 2.33 -3.73 28.85
CA ALA A 314 1.76 -2.83 27.88
C ALA A 314 1.72 -1.39 28.42
N PHE A 315 1.78 -0.48 27.48
CA PHE A 315 1.58 0.95 27.73
C PHE A 315 0.79 1.56 26.56
N VAL A 316 0.08 2.64 26.84
CA VAL A 316 -0.71 3.36 25.84
C VAL A 316 -0.06 4.70 25.55
N LEU A 317 0.08 4.99 24.29
CA LEU A 317 0.57 6.25 23.74
C LEU A 317 -0.61 7.05 23.22
N ASP A 318 -0.76 8.29 23.69
CA ASP A 318 -1.71 9.27 23.13
C ASP A 318 -0.96 10.13 22.12
N MET A 319 -1.39 10.11 20.87
CA MET A 319 -0.81 10.88 19.77
C MET A 319 -1.33 12.33 19.72
N GLY A 320 -2.27 12.68 20.62
CA GLY A 320 -2.79 14.03 20.78
C GLY A 320 -4.02 14.35 19.94
N GLN A 321 -4.19 13.71 18.80
CA GLN A 321 -5.36 13.88 17.93
C GLN A 321 -5.73 12.56 17.23
N ASN A 322 -6.98 12.46 16.80
CA ASN A 322 -7.42 11.39 15.94
C ASN A 322 -6.94 11.64 14.50
N LEU A 323 -6.40 10.62 13.86
CA LEU A 323 -5.85 10.72 12.52
C LEU A 323 -6.11 9.43 11.72
N ALA A 324 -6.16 9.54 10.41
CA ALA A 324 -6.17 8.39 9.50
C ALA A 324 -4.74 8.10 9.04
N GLY A 325 -4.24 6.90 9.35
CA GLY A 325 -2.86 6.57 9.03
C GLY A 325 -2.36 5.28 9.68
N PHE A 326 -1.08 5.25 9.95
CA PHE A 326 -0.41 4.08 10.53
C PHE A 326 0.81 4.48 11.38
N PRO A 327 1.19 3.64 12.36
CA PRO A 327 2.38 3.88 13.18
C PRO A 327 3.66 3.49 12.41
N GLU A 328 4.73 4.24 12.68
CA GLU A 328 6.10 3.87 12.31
C GLU A 328 6.92 3.75 13.60
N ILE A 329 7.58 2.60 13.81
CA ILE A 329 8.35 2.31 15.00
C ILE A 329 9.82 2.09 14.70
N THR A 330 10.68 2.45 15.65
CA THR A 330 12.08 2.01 15.70
C THR A 330 12.28 1.22 16.99
N VAL A 331 12.66 -0.05 16.85
CA VAL A 331 12.82 -0.99 17.97
C VAL A 331 14.18 -1.66 17.94
N ARG A 332 14.67 -2.06 19.10
CA ARG A 332 15.86 -2.89 19.25
C ARG A 332 15.56 -4.07 20.16
N GLY A 333 15.90 -5.26 19.72
CA GLY A 333 15.69 -6.47 20.52
C GLY A 333 16.41 -7.67 19.92
N LYS A 334 16.08 -8.86 20.42
CA LYS A 334 16.65 -10.12 19.94
C LYS A 334 15.81 -10.68 18.80
N ARG A 335 16.47 -11.48 17.96
CA ARG A 335 15.83 -12.23 16.88
C ARG A 335 14.64 -13.04 17.39
N GLY A 336 13.49 -12.87 16.73
CA GLY A 336 12.25 -13.58 17.01
C GLY A 336 11.38 -12.96 18.10
N GLN A 337 11.84 -11.91 18.79
CA GLN A 337 10.97 -11.16 19.70
C GLN A 337 9.93 -10.37 18.90
N LYS A 338 8.77 -10.12 19.52
CA LYS A 338 7.63 -9.49 18.89
C LYS A 338 7.21 -8.22 19.61
N VAL A 339 6.80 -7.25 18.83
CA VAL A 339 6.13 -6.03 19.29
C VAL A 339 4.76 -5.97 18.64
N THR A 340 3.71 -5.79 19.43
CA THR A 340 2.34 -5.65 18.93
C THR A 340 1.85 -4.23 19.17
N LEU A 341 1.24 -3.63 18.13
CA LEU A 341 0.66 -2.30 18.16
C LEU A 341 -0.85 -2.42 17.95
N VAL A 342 -1.62 -2.12 18.99
CA VAL A 342 -3.09 -2.07 18.93
C VAL A 342 -3.50 -0.61 18.83
N VAL A 343 -4.21 -0.25 17.78
CA VAL A 343 -4.63 1.15 17.54
C VAL A 343 -6.11 1.33 17.81
N ALA A 344 -6.50 2.49 18.36
CA ALA A 344 -7.91 2.80 18.64
C ALA A 344 -8.17 4.32 18.70
N GLU A 345 -9.41 4.71 18.43
CA GLU A 345 -9.88 6.08 18.54
C GLU A 345 -10.23 6.45 19.99
N ALA A 346 -10.55 5.47 20.83
CA ALA A 346 -10.97 5.64 22.20
C ALA A 346 -10.29 4.63 23.14
N LEU A 347 -10.32 4.91 24.42
CA LEU A 347 -9.87 4.01 25.49
C LEU A 347 -11.05 3.35 26.20
N THR A 348 -10.80 2.23 26.86
CA THR A 348 -11.70 1.63 27.84
C THR A 348 -11.65 2.43 29.15
N GLU A 349 -12.52 2.13 30.09
CA GLU A 349 -12.49 2.71 31.44
C GLU A 349 -11.16 2.43 32.17
N GLU A 350 -10.58 1.25 31.88
CA GLU A 350 -9.29 0.85 32.43
C GLU A 350 -8.09 1.51 31.72
N GLY A 351 -8.32 2.28 30.66
CA GLY A 351 -7.30 3.03 29.94
C GLY A 351 -6.62 2.26 28.79
N ALA A 352 -7.08 1.08 28.44
CA ALA A 352 -6.58 0.31 27.30
C ALA A 352 -7.28 0.70 25.98
N CYS A 353 -6.67 0.41 24.85
CA CYS A 353 -7.27 0.67 23.53
C CYS A 353 -8.61 -0.07 23.34
N ASN A 354 -9.66 0.69 23.02
CA ASN A 354 -11.02 0.18 22.86
C ASN A 354 -11.36 -0.06 21.38
N GLN A 355 -11.47 -1.32 20.99
CA GLN A 355 -11.87 -1.72 19.63
C GLN A 355 -13.27 -2.29 19.53
N ARG A 356 -14.13 -2.13 20.56
CA ARG A 356 -15.47 -2.75 20.59
C ARG A 356 -16.35 -2.29 19.43
N GLN A 357 -16.26 -1.02 19.03
CA GLN A 357 -17.09 -0.40 17.99
C GLN A 357 -16.52 -0.56 16.57
N THR A 358 -15.24 -0.89 16.41
CA THR A 358 -14.53 -0.85 15.13
C THR A 358 -14.44 -2.19 14.40
N GLY A 359 -15.15 -3.24 14.85
CA GLY A 359 -15.22 -4.53 14.13
C GLY A 359 -14.23 -5.60 14.59
N ARG A 360 -13.48 -5.34 15.66
CA ARG A 360 -12.56 -6.27 16.35
C ARG A 360 -11.96 -7.36 15.45
N GLN A 361 -10.81 -7.72 15.57
CA GLN A 361 -9.58 -7.19 16.13
C GLN A 361 -8.77 -6.60 14.99
N HIS A 362 -8.09 -5.51 15.22
CA HIS A 362 -7.09 -5.04 14.27
C HIS A 362 -5.86 -4.60 15.06
N TYR A 363 -4.71 -5.03 14.61
CA TYR A 363 -3.43 -4.72 15.22
C TYR A 363 -2.31 -5.03 14.23
N TYR A 364 -1.14 -4.53 14.54
CA TYR A 364 0.10 -4.80 13.82
C TYR A 364 1.04 -5.61 14.69
N GLU A 365 1.71 -6.60 14.13
CA GLU A 365 2.73 -7.38 14.81
C GLU A 365 4.03 -7.34 14.02
N TYR A 366 5.10 -6.93 14.68
CA TYR A 366 6.44 -6.92 14.12
C TYR A 366 7.32 -7.93 14.84
N THR A 367 7.86 -8.90 14.10
CA THR A 367 8.83 -9.88 14.62
C THR A 367 10.24 -9.45 14.21
N LEU A 368 11.09 -9.17 15.19
CA LEU A 368 12.42 -8.64 15.00
C LEU A 368 13.37 -9.65 14.34
N LYS A 369 14.24 -9.19 13.46
CA LYS A 369 15.38 -9.98 12.95
C LYS A 369 16.58 -9.97 13.89
N GLY A 370 16.69 -8.99 14.80
CA GLY A 370 17.73 -8.90 15.84
C GLY A 370 19.04 -8.28 15.37
N GLU A 371 18.99 -7.40 14.37
CA GLU A 371 20.17 -6.77 13.75
C GLU A 371 20.32 -5.28 14.10
N GLY A 372 20.26 -4.94 15.40
CA GLY A 372 20.43 -3.55 15.84
C GLY A 372 19.11 -2.81 15.97
N ASP A 373 19.06 -1.53 15.57
CA ASP A 373 17.84 -0.74 15.52
C ASP A 373 17.10 -1.05 14.22
N GLU A 374 15.85 -1.46 14.35
CA GLU A 374 14.99 -1.86 13.25
C GLU A 374 13.83 -0.88 13.15
N THR A 375 13.69 -0.23 11.99
CA THR A 375 12.57 0.67 11.70
C THR A 375 11.57 -0.03 10.80
N TRP A 376 10.30 0.01 11.20
CA TRP A 376 9.23 -0.65 10.48
C TRP A 376 7.92 0.15 10.57
N ARG A 377 7.12 0.04 9.52
CA ARG A 377 5.73 0.50 9.45
C ARG A 377 4.89 -0.47 8.63
N PRO A 378 3.56 -0.53 8.85
CA PRO A 378 2.64 -1.25 7.98
C PRO A 378 2.75 -0.79 6.53
N ARG A 379 2.50 -1.72 5.59
CA ARG A 379 2.61 -1.47 4.15
C ARG A 379 1.25 -1.27 3.50
N PHE A 380 0.27 -2.08 3.90
CA PHE A 380 -1.00 -2.22 3.17
C PHE A 380 -2.23 -2.15 4.06
N SER A 381 -2.12 -1.55 5.24
CA SER A 381 -3.26 -1.29 6.12
C SER A 381 -3.10 0.01 6.90
N TYR A 382 -4.20 0.68 7.16
CA TYR A 382 -4.27 1.94 7.89
C TYR A 382 -5.57 2.00 8.69
N TYR A 383 -5.61 2.86 9.71
CA TYR A 383 -6.79 3.06 10.57
C TYR A 383 -6.99 4.53 10.93
N GLY A 384 -8.24 4.84 11.36
CA GLY A 384 -8.49 5.99 12.21
C GLY A 384 -8.09 5.65 13.64
N TYR A 385 -7.20 6.44 14.26
CA TYR A 385 -6.82 6.24 15.65
C TYR A 385 -6.22 7.51 16.27
N ARG A 386 -6.29 7.57 17.58
CA ARG A 386 -5.57 8.52 18.44
C ARG A 386 -4.59 7.83 19.37
N TYR A 387 -4.90 6.59 19.77
CA TYR A 387 -4.15 5.84 20.77
C TYR A 387 -3.48 4.63 20.16
N ILE A 388 -2.27 4.35 20.63
CA ILE A 388 -1.51 3.16 20.29
C ILE A 388 -1.17 2.43 21.59
N GLN A 389 -1.70 1.23 21.79
CA GLN A 389 -1.27 0.33 22.83
C GLN A 389 -0.13 -0.53 22.32
N VAL A 390 1.01 -0.43 22.96
CA VAL A 390 2.22 -1.19 22.63
C VAL A 390 2.34 -2.34 23.62
N GLU A 391 2.49 -3.54 23.11
CA GLU A 391 2.63 -4.76 23.88
C GLU A 391 3.92 -5.48 23.52
N GLY A 392 4.55 -6.16 24.50
CA GLY A 392 5.77 -6.93 24.29
C GLY A 392 7.03 -6.08 24.12
N ALA A 393 7.03 -4.82 24.55
CA ALA A 393 8.17 -3.93 24.53
C ALA A 393 8.25 -3.09 25.81
N VAL A 394 9.41 -2.44 26.02
CA VAL A 394 9.61 -1.42 27.04
C VAL A 394 10.08 -0.12 26.37
N LEU A 395 9.83 1.02 27.01
CA LEU A 395 10.33 2.31 26.54
C LEU A 395 11.85 2.42 26.77
N LYS A 396 12.49 3.24 25.94
CA LYS A 396 13.91 3.59 26.10
C LYS A 396 14.17 4.18 27.49
N GLY A 397 15.16 3.66 28.22
CA GLY A 397 15.55 4.14 29.56
C GLY A 397 14.81 3.45 30.71
N GLU A 398 13.84 2.58 30.45
CA GLU A 398 13.12 1.85 31.50
C GLU A 398 13.85 0.59 31.97
N LYS A 399 13.56 0.16 33.21
CA LYS A 399 14.00 -1.14 33.71
C LYS A 399 13.43 -2.27 32.85
N ASN A 400 14.27 -3.18 32.39
CA ASN A 400 13.90 -4.26 31.48
C ASN A 400 14.40 -5.65 31.97
N PRO A 401 13.89 -6.14 33.11
CA PRO A 401 14.35 -7.42 33.67
C PRO A 401 13.98 -8.61 32.76
N ARG A 402 12.90 -8.50 31.99
CA ARG A 402 12.45 -9.53 31.04
C ARG A 402 13.22 -9.51 29.71
N LYS A 403 14.13 -8.56 29.52
CA LYS A 403 14.90 -8.36 28.28
C LYS A 403 14.00 -8.27 27.02
N LEU A 404 12.86 -7.59 27.15
CA LEU A 404 11.94 -7.31 26.06
C LEU A 404 12.59 -6.36 25.04
N PRO A 405 12.08 -6.29 23.82
CA PRO A 405 12.43 -5.24 22.86
C PRO A 405 12.31 -3.85 23.48
N VAL A 406 13.21 -2.97 23.10
CA VAL A 406 13.20 -1.57 23.53
C VAL A 406 12.64 -0.72 22.38
N LEU A 407 11.52 -0.07 22.62
CA LEU A 407 10.97 0.94 21.72
C LEU A 407 11.83 2.19 21.79
N LYS A 408 12.53 2.50 20.72
CA LYS A 408 13.45 3.64 20.59
C LYS A 408 12.72 4.90 20.16
N ASP A 409 11.80 4.73 19.20
CA ASP A 409 11.00 5.80 18.63
C ASP A 409 9.67 5.25 18.09
N ILE A 410 8.65 6.10 18.10
CA ILE A 410 7.36 5.85 17.46
C ILE A 410 6.72 7.13 16.99
N GLN A 411 6.22 7.13 15.77
CA GLN A 411 5.50 8.23 15.16
C GLN A 411 4.22 7.73 14.52
N SER A 412 3.20 8.56 14.44
CA SER A 412 2.01 8.33 13.62
C SER A 412 2.16 9.04 12.29
N CYS A 413 2.10 8.28 11.20
CA CYS A 413 2.10 8.81 9.83
C CYS A 413 0.67 9.11 9.42
N LEU A 414 0.33 10.39 9.25
CA LEU A 414 -0.94 10.83 8.68
C LEU A 414 -0.90 10.57 7.17
N SER A 415 -1.78 9.71 6.68
CA SER A 415 -1.85 9.35 5.26
C SER A 415 -3.15 9.89 4.65
N LEU A 416 -3.02 10.83 3.72
CA LEU A 416 -4.15 11.49 3.05
C LEU A 416 -3.85 11.67 1.55
N ILE A 417 -4.90 11.92 0.78
CA ILE A 417 -4.79 12.33 -0.62
C ILE A 417 -4.36 13.80 -0.71
N HIS A 418 -4.92 14.65 0.18
CA HIS A 418 -4.65 16.08 0.22
C HIS A 418 -4.99 16.64 1.60
N ILE A 419 -4.17 17.55 2.11
CA ILE A 419 -4.53 18.40 3.25
C ILE A 419 -5.17 19.66 2.66
N SER A 420 -6.48 19.82 2.84
CA SER A 420 -7.14 21.10 2.56
C SER A 420 -6.83 22.07 3.69
N GLU A 421 -6.48 23.31 3.35
CA GLU A 421 -6.48 24.39 4.34
C GLU A 421 -7.87 24.47 5.01
N PRO A 422 -7.94 24.65 6.34
CA PRO A 422 -9.22 24.85 6.98
C PRO A 422 -9.88 26.09 6.36
N THR A 423 -10.94 25.87 5.62
CA THR A 423 -11.78 26.98 5.17
C THR A 423 -12.21 27.73 6.41
N ARG A 424 -11.72 28.95 6.62
CA ARG A 424 -12.27 29.88 7.60
C ARG A 424 -13.74 29.99 7.28
N ARG A 425 -14.59 29.35 8.08
CA ARG A 425 -16.00 29.76 8.14
C ARG A 425 -15.97 31.18 8.66
N THR A 426 -16.12 32.14 7.78
CA THR A 426 -16.53 33.49 8.17
C THR A 426 -17.90 33.36 8.83
N PRO A 427 -18.10 33.96 10.00
CA PRO A 427 -19.34 33.89 10.75
C PRO A 427 -20.50 34.48 9.95
#